data_2a00983bf7636c843e40408bea641499
#
_entry.id   2a00983bf7636c843e40408bea641499
#
_cell.length_a   1.000
_cell.length_b   1.000
_cell.length_c   1.000
_cell.angle_alpha   90.00
_cell.angle_beta   90.00
_cell.angle_gamma   90.00
#
_symmetry.space_group_name_H-M   'P 1'
#
loop_
_entity.id
_entity.type
_entity.pdbx_description
1 polymer ?
#
loop_
_entity_poly.entity_id
_entity_poly.type
_entity_poly.pdbx_seq_one_letter_code
_entity_poly.pdbx_strand_id
1 'polypeptide(L)'
;MKNIFRKLTLYSVALAAVSFSSCSLEENNPAGFTKENLATSIEGYETLVNQCYFAMERYFYGTDSWMSLTEGDSDLWTYQANQSTSYTQWFWFFAGASPNTTYTNNWWNGTYDGVGSCNEAIALAGYAPYKTEAERNAKVAEARFLRAIYYFNAVEQFGGVTMLTEPETTLNYAPERTDPLTIYKEVIIPDLEYAVEWLAVGTHATTTVPTKKAALGFLAKACLQTYEYGSTEYLQKALDSAKELIADCESGGAKYNAYMYPTYEEVFKESNNWENKEALWKHRWYAGSDGHGSSNGNYKLNRNDEYFLCNVNKFGAREDNQETRLTWEGCISGIFMPTQHLLNLYVQEDGTLDPRFHESFTTEWNANKNYIWDTSAANMYDKDESIVGTELKKGDLAIKFVMPQDEDYAEEKANRHTSNYLMIAYDDVYNDQKHNVNMQYNGMENQFRYFYPSLNKHNSSNYYVANAFKKRNGNLNATFMMRMAEVYLIAAEADIYINGGANAMGYINKVRARAGAKALTGTATVRTVLDERGRELCGEYCRFYDLKRTGMFKSSNYLEETHPDLAQFFNPNYALRPISTTFTATISNGAEYQNPGY
;
A
#
# COMPACT_ATOMS: atom_id res chain seq x y z
N MET A 1 53.78 -1.81 63.33
CA MET A 1 53.13 -2.74 62.37
C MET A 1 51.74 -3.22 62.73
N LYS A 2 51.47 -3.61 64.00
CA LYS A 2 50.15 -4.10 64.41
C LYS A 2 48.98 -3.12 64.28
N ASN A 3 49.21 -1.80 64.38
CA ASN A 3 48.16 -0.77 64.23
C ASN A 3 47.79 -0.41 62.81
N ILE A 4 48.68 -0.67 61.85
CA ILE A 4 48.39 -0.44 60.44
C ILE A 4 47.54 -1.56 59.84
N PHE A 5 47.82 -2.79 60.22
CA PHE A 5 46.99 -3.94 59.82
C PHE A 5 45.57 -3.89 60.39
N ARG A 6 45.37 -3.40 61.63
CA ARG A 6 44.06 -3.25 62.22
C ARG A 6 43.21 -2.15 61.57
N LYS A 7 43.82 -1.09 61.03
CA LYS A 7 43.13 -0.04 60.24
C LYS A 7 42.83 -0.52 58.84
N LEU A 8 43.73 -1.25 58.18
CA LEU A 8 43.47 -1.83 56.86
C LEU A 8 42.34 -2.85 56.87
N THR A 9 42.23 -3.68 57.90
CA THR A 9 41.13 -4.66 58.06
C THR A 9 39.79 -3.98 58.34
N LEU A 10 39.77 -2.86 59.08
CA LEU A 10 38.53 -2.08 59.30
C LEU A 10 38.08 -1.37 58.03
N TYR A 11 39.00 -0.86 57.19
CA TYR A 11 38.64 -0.25 55.93
C TYR A 11 38.18 -1.29 54.89
N SER A 12 38.75 -2.48 54.84
CA SER A 12 38.30 -3.55 53.95
C SER A 12 36.93 -4.13 54.35
N VAL A 13 36.60 -4.20 55.64
CA VAL A 13 35.26 -4.61 56.13
C VAL A 13 34.22 -3.49 55.86
N ALA A 14 34.60 -2.23 56.00
CA ALA A 14 33.70 -1.12 55.67
C ALA A 14 33.46 -1.01 54.16
N LEU A 15 34.47 -1.27 53.29
CA LEU A 15 34.29 -1.33 51.85
C LEU A 15 33.44 -2.54 51.39
N ALA A 16 33.59 -3.70 52.05
CA ALA A 16 32.78 -4.87 51.77
C ALA A 16 31.32 -4.72 52.26
N ALA A 17 31.06 -3.94 53.31
CA ALA A 17 29.70 -3.66 53.79
C ALA A 17 28.94 -2.67 52.88
N VAL A 18 29.65 -1.81 52.12
CA VAL A 18 29.02 -0.89 51.16
C VAL A 18 28.70 -1.61 49.84
N SER A 19 29.39 -2.72 49.52
CA SER A 19 29.12 -3.49 48.27
C SER A 19 27.95 -4.47 48.41
N PHE A 20 27.30 -4.60 49.57
CA PHE A 20 26.08 -5.41 49.78
C PHE A 20 24.80 -4.60 50.04
N SER A 21 24.85 -3.28 49.95
CA SER A 21 23.63 -2.52 49.72
C SER A 21 23.28 -2.64 48.25
N SER A 22 22.73 -3.77 47.87
CA SER A 22 21.88 -3.88 46.68
C SER A 22 20.82 -2.79 46.85
N CYS A 23 20.98 -1.66 46.15
CA CYS A 23 19.83 -0.81 45.89
C CYS A 23 18.83 -1.71 45.17
N SER A 24 17.77 -2.11 45.85
CA SER A 24 16.56 -2.45 45.15
C SER A 24 16.22 -1.18 44.37
N LEU A 25 16.47 -1.18 43.06
CA LEU A 25 15.86 -0.24 42.14
C LEU A 25 14.36 -0.58 42.11
N GLU A 26 13.67 -0.27 43.20
CA GLU A 26 12.23 -0.10 43.12
C GLU A 26 12.05 1.15 42.27
N GLU A 27 11.56 0.95 41.06
CA GLU A 27 11.23 2.02 40.14
C GLU A 27 10.13 2.87 40.77
N ASN A 28 10.54 3.92 41.46
CA ASN A 28 9.60 4.84 42.09
C ASN A 28 9.11 5.81 41.03
N ASN A 29 7.97 5.47 40.41
CA ASN A 29 7.24 6.39 39.54
C ASN A 29 6.35 7.31 40.40
N PRO A 30 6.82 8.51 40.76
CA PRO A 30 6.08 9.41 41.65
C PRO A 30 4.79 9.97 41.03
N ALA A 31 4.61 9.81 39.71
CA ALA A 31 3.40 10.19 39.01
C ALA A 31 2.33 9.08 39.02
N GLY A 32 2.69 7.85 39.40
CA GLY A 32 1.75 6.72 39.46
C GLY A 32 1.23 6.21 38.13
N PHE A 33 1.75 6.73 36.99
CA PHE A 33 1.33 6.32 35.65
C PHE A 33 2.14 5.09 35.21
N THR A 34 1.67 3.92 35.57
CA THR A 34 2.07 2.68 34.91
C THR A 34 0.98 2.27 33.91
N LYS A 35 1.32 1.38 32.97
CA LYS A 35 0.34 0.89 31.98
C LYS A 35 -0.79 0.11 32.67
N GLU A 36 -0.46 -0.65 33.73
CA GLU A 36 -1.43 -1.36 34.55
C GLU A 36 -2.39 -0.38 35.25
N ASN A 37 -1.86 0.70 35.85
CA ASN A 37 -2.69 1.71 36.48
C ASN A 37 -3.57 2.44 35.45
N LEU A 38 -3.06 2.69 34.26
CA LEU A 38 -3.84 3.26 33.16
C LEU A 38 -5.00 2.32 32.77
N ALA A 39 -4.75 1.03 32.68
CA ALA A 39 -5.74 0.02 32.33
C ALA A 39 -6.86 -0.16 33.38
N THR A 40 -6.75 0.38 34.60
CA THR A 40 -7.79 0.27 35.63
C THR A 40 -9.02 1.15 35.41
N SER A 41 -9.02 1.97 34.36
CA SER A 41 -10.19 2.70 33.88
C SER A 41 -10.51 2.33 32.43
N ILE A 42 -11.78 2.48 32.00
CA ILE A 42 -12.19 2.21 30.63
C ILE A 42 -11.47 3.14 29.66
N GLU A 43 -11.46 4.45 29.95
CA GLU A 43 -10.80 5.47 29.13
C GLU A 43 -9.29 5.23 29.03
N GLY A 44 -8.67 4.83 30.12
CA GLY A 44 -7.25 4.49 30.14
C GLY A 44 -6.93 3.25 29.30
N TYR A 45 -7.73 2.20 29.43
CA TYR A 45 -7.57 1.00 28.62
C TYR A 45 -7.82 1.28 27.12
N GLU A 46 -8.86 2.06 26.77
CA GLU A 46 -9.10 2.49 25.38
C GLU A 46 -7.94 3.29 24.81
N THR A 47 -7.20 4.03 25.64
CA THR A 47 -5.96 4.71 25.22
C THR A 47 -4.88 3.70 24.81
N LEU A 48 -4.74 2.59 25.52
CA LEU A 48 -3.82 1.50 25.14
C LEU A 48 -4.25 0.84 23.83
N VAL A 49 -5.55 0.60 23.64
CA VAL A 49 -6.07 0.08 22.36
C VAL A 49 -5.83 1.08 21.22
N ASN A 50 -6.03 2.37 21.46
CA ASN A 50 -5.76 3.41 20.46
C ASN A 50 -4.26 3.47 20.09
N GLN A 51 -3.35 3.17 21.02
CA GLN A 51 -1.92 3.08 20.74
C GLN A 51 -1.59 1.99 19.71
N CYS A 52 -2.42 0.94 19.61
CA CYS A 52 -2.23 -0.11 18.60
C CYS A 52 -2.35 0.40 17.15
N TYR A 53 -3.05 1.52 16.92
CA TYR A 53 -3.18 2.14 15.59
C TYR A 53 -1.99 3.02 15.20
N PHE A 54 -1.18 3.46 16.18
CA PHE A 54 -0.15 4.46 15.97
C PHE A 54 0.91 4.02 14.93
N ALA A 55 1.33 2.77 14.98
CA ALA A 55 2.32 2.27 14.03
C ALA A 55 1.79 2.22 12.60
N MET A 56 0.48 2.00 12.40
CA MET A 56 -0.14 2.07 11.07
C MET A 56 -0.09 3.47 10.48
N GLU A 57 -0.39 4.48 11.30
CA GLU A 57 -0.33 5.87 10.87
C GLU A 57 1.11 6.31 10.55
N ARG A 58 2.07 5.86 11.37
CA ARG A 58 3.45 6.35 11.29
C ARG A 58 4.28 5.66 10.22
N TYR A 59 4.11 4.35 10.01
CA TYR A 59 5.05 3.55 9.24
C TYR A 59 4.44 2.88 8.00
N PHE A 60 3.11 2.78 7.94
CA PHE A 60 2.44 2.05 6.89
C PHE A 60 1.66 3.00 5.97
N TYR A 61 0.39 2.95 5.96
CA TYR A 61 -0.51 3.53 4.98
C TYR A 61 -0.22 5.00 4.63
N GLY A 62 -0.16 5.29 3.33
CA GLY A 62 0.13 6.65 2.83
C GLY A 62 1.58 7.09 2.95
N THR A 63 2.49 6.19 3.27
CA THR A 63 3.93 6.47 3.33
C THR A 63 4.65 5.97 2.09
N ASP A 64 5.83 6.55 1.84
CA ASP A 64 6.73 6.13 0.76
C ASP A 64 7.07 4.63 0.88
N SER A 65 7.28 4.15 2.11
CA SER A 65 7.59 2.74 2.38
C SER A 65 6.46 1.81 1.96
N TRP A 66 5.21 2.19 2.25
CA TRP A 66 4.04 1.39 1.90
C TRP A 66 3.92 1.22 0.39
N MET A 67 3.93 2.33 -0.35
CA MET A 67 3.81 2.31 -1.80
C MET A 67 4.95 1.53 -2.47
N SER A 68 6.18 1.77 -2.03
CA SER A 68 7.35 1.10 -2.59
C SER A 68 7.31 -0.42 -2.38
N LEU A 69 6.90 -0.87 -1.21
CA LEU A 69 6.96 -2.30 -0.84
C LEU A 69 5.73 -3.10 -1.28
N THR A 70 4.64 -2.45 -1.69
CA THR A 70 3.41 -3.13 -2.14
C THR A 70 3.12 -2.99 -3.63
N GLU A 71 3.45 -1.84 -4.24
CA GLU A 71 3.21 -1.56 -5.65
C GLU A 71 4.51 -1.54 -6.48
N GLY A 72 5.63 -1.14 -5.86
CA GLY A 72 6.95 -1.23 -6.49
C GLY A 72 7.35 -2.67 -6.77
N ASP A 73 8.16 -2.89 -7.80
CA ASP A 73 8.58 -4.21 -8.28
C ASP A 73 7.41 -5.15 -8.65
N SER A 74 6.27 -4.58 -9.02
CA SER A 74 5.16 -5.32 -9.59
C SER A 74 5.15 -5.20 -11.12
N ASP A 75 4.32 -5.99 -11.76
CA ASP A 75 4.11 -5.96 -13.20
C ASP A 75 3.28 -4.77 -13.68
N LEU A 76 2.68 -4.00 -12.77
CA LEU A 76 1.76 -2.92 -13.09
C LEU A 76 2.44 -1.54 -13.19
N TRP A 77 3.56 -1.33 -12.50
CA TRP A 77 4.17 -0.01 -12.37
C TRP A 77 5.64 -0.01 -12.75
N THR A 78 6.04 1.04 -13.45
CA THR A 78 7.43 1.31 -13.82
C THR A 78 7.78 2.77 -13.57
N TYR A 79 9.01 3.15 -13.88
CA TYR A 79 9.47 4.53 -13.80
C TYR A 79 9.69 5.12 -15.19
N GLN A 80 9.38 6.40 -15.36
CA GLN A 80 9.46 7.13 -16.64
C GLN A 80 10.86 7.18 -17.29
N ALA A 81 11.89 6.68 -16.64
CA ALA A 81 13.26 6.69 -17.10
C ALA A 81 13.93 5.35 -16.82
N ASN A 82 13.53 4.29 -17.45
CA ASN A 82 13.99 2.89 -17.37
C ASN A 82 14.98 2.54 -16.23
N GLN A 83 15.88 3.42 -15.89
CA GLN A 83 16.80 3.31 -14.74
C GLN A 83 17.17 4.69 -14.23
N SER A 84 16.96 4.96 -12.96
CA SER A 84 17.46 6.15 -12.29
C SER A 84 17.93 5.81 -10.89
N THR A 85 19.18 6.14 -10.60
CA THR A 85 19.76 5.97 -9.25
C THR A 85 19.00 6.74 -8.17
N SER A 86 18.27 7.79 -8.53
CA SER A 86 17.51 8.61 -7.58
C SER A 86 16.21 7.95 -7.13
N TYR A 87 15.69 6.97 -7.87
CA TYR A 87 14.40 6.32 -7.59
C TYR A 87 14.51 4.82 -7.37
N THR A 88 15.72 4.28 -7.32
CA THR A 88 16.00 2.87 -7.06
C THR A 88 15.40 2.37 -5.75
N GLN A 89 15.21 3.25 -4.77
CA GLN A 89 14.55 2.91 -3.51
C GLN A 89 13.05 2.56 -3.65
N TRP A 90 12.39 2.95 -4.77
CA TRP A 90 10.99 2.65 -5.05
C TRP A 90 10.81 1.33 -5.80
N PHE A 91 11.85 0.89 -6.51
CA PHE A 91 11.89 -0.30 -7.33
C PHE A 91 13.16 -1.09 -7.01
N TRP A 92 13.04 -2.05 -6.13
CA TRP A 92 14.15 -2.77 -5.50
C TRP A 92 14.97 -3.62 -6.45
N PHE A 93 14.30 -4.22 -7.46
CA PHE A 93 14.98 -5.01 -8.46
C PHE A 93 15.96 -4.14 -9.26
N PHE A 94 15.58 -2.92 -9.63
CA PHE A 94 16.48 -2.02 -10.36
C PHE A 94 17.70 -1.58 -9.54
N ALA A 95 17.59 -1.56 -8.22
CA ALA A 95 18.65 -1.08 -7.34
C ALA A 95 19.66 -2.15 -6.95
N GLY A 96 19.29 -3.43 -7.09
CA GLY A 96 19.90 -4.44 -6.26
C GLY A 96 19.60 -4.13 -4.79
N ALA A 97 18.67 -4.83 -4.20
CA ALA A 97 18.15 -4.49 -2.87
C ALA A 97 19.26 -4.33 -1.83
N SER A 98 19.26 -3.23 -1.10
CA SER A 98 20.17 -2.96 0.00
C SER A 98 19.47 -3.18 1.34
N PRO A 99 20.00 -3.99 2.27
CA PRO A 99 19.41 -4.16 3.59
C PRO A 99 19.25 -2.88 4.39
N ASN A 100 20.06 -1.87 4.10
CA ASN A 100 20.11 -0.62 4.84
C ASN A 100 19.25 0.48 4.20
N THR A 101 18.02 0.14 3.82
CA THR A 101 17.11 1.15 3.30
C THR A 101 16.14 1.65 4.37
N THR A 102 15.80 2.92 4.28
CA THR A 102 14.83 3.55 5.18
C THR A 102 13.48 2.83 5.14
N TYR A 103 13.07 2.33 3.97
CA TYR A 103 11.74 1.74 3.80
C TYR A 103 11.58 0.41 4.52
N THR A 104 12.53 -0.52 4.38
CA THR A 104 12.48 -1.78 5.13
C THR A 104 12.71 -1.58 6.62
N ASN A 105 13.56 -0.64 7.02
CA ASN A 105 13.73 -0.28 8.43
C ASN A 105 12.43 0.25 9.05
N ASN A 106 11.74 1.17 8.35
CA ASN A 106 10.45 1.69 8.81
C ASN A 106 9.42 0.59 8.93
N TRP A 107 9.35 -0.30 7.94
CA TRP A 107 8.40 -1.42 7.97
C TRP A 107 8.68 -2.39 9.13
N TRP A 108 9.94 -2.75 9.32
CA TRP A 108 10.38 -3.60 10.41
C TRP A 108 10.04 -3.00 11.78
N ASN A 109 10.44 -1.75 12.00
CA ASN A 109 10.18 -1.04 13.24
C ASN A 109 8.67 -0.89 13.49
N GLY A 110 7.92 -0.50 12.46
CA GLY A 110 6.46 -0.36 12.54
C GLY A 110 5.75 -1.66 12.90
N THR A 111 6.24 -2.79 12.40
CA THR A 111 5.70 -4.09 12.75
C THR A 111 5.82 -4.36 14.24
N TYR A 112 7.03 -4.25 14.80
CA TYR A 112 7.25 -4.60 16.20
C TYR A 112 6.74 -3.54 17.18
N ASP A 113 6.73 -2.26 16.82
CA ASP A 113 6.04 -1.21 17.58
C ASP A 113 4.54 -1.52 17.70
N GLY A 114 3.93 -1.94 16.58
CA GLY A 114 2.52 -2.31 16.54
C GLY A 114 2.20 -3.60 17.30
N VAL A 115 2.98 -4.66 17.08
CA VAL A 115 2.83 -5.95 17.78
C VAL A 115 2.99 -5.78 19.29
N GLY A 116 4.01 -5.04 19.73
CA GLY A 116 4.25 -4.76 21.14
C GLY A 116 3.06 -4.04 21.79
N SER A 117 2.55 -3.00 21.13
CA SER A 117 1.36 -2.27 21.61
C SER A 117 0.12 -3.16 21.70
N CYS A 118 -0.09 -4.04 20.70
CA CYS A 118 -1.21 -4.97 20.70
C CYS A 118 -1.08 -6.02 21.81
N ASN A 119 0.11 -6.58 22.00
CA ASN A 119 0.35 -7.55 23.07
C ASN A 119 0.08 -6.96 24.46
N GLU A 120 0.50 -5.71 24.69
CA GLU A 120 0.20 -5.02 25.95
C GLU A 120 -1.29 -4.78 26.15
N ALA A 121 -2.00 -4.27 25.12
CA ALA A 121 -3.44 -4.07 25.21
C ALA A 121 -4.19 -5.38 25.48
N ILE A 122 -3.79 -6.48 24.85
CA ILE A 122 -4.38 -7.81 25.06
C ILE A 122 -4.12 -8.30 26.49
N ALA A 123 -2.88 -8.21 26.97
CA ALA A 123 -2.49 -8.68 28.32
C ALA A 123 -3.18 -7.89 29.44
N LEU A 124 -3.36 -6.59 29.26
CA LEU A 124 -3.92 -5.69 30.28
C LEU A 124 -5.46 -5.61 30.26
N ALA A 125 -6.14 -6.29 29.32
CA ALA A 125 -7.59 -6.24 29.19
C ALA A 125 -8.37 -6.65 30.45
N GLY A 126 -7.80 -7.53 31.28
CA GLY A 126 -8.38 -8.01 32.53
C GLY A 126 -8.48 -6.95 33.64
N TYR A 127 -7.70 -5.86 33.54
CA TYR A 127 -7.74 -4.77 34.52
C TYR A 127 -8.87 -3.77 34.24
N ALA A 128 -9.37 -3.71 33.00
CA ALA A 128 -10.38 -2.74 32.60
C ALA A 128 -11.77 -3.13 33.15
N PRO A 129 -12.46 -2.20 33.84
CA PRO A 129 -13.71 -2.49 34.56
C PRO A 129 -14.93 -2.49 33.63
N TYR A 130 -14.86 -3.22 32.51
CA TYR A 130 -16.01 -3.43 31.64
C TYR A 130 -17.14 -4.18 32.36
N LYS A 131 -18.38 -3.81 32.11
CA LYS A 131 -19.54 -4.41 32.76
C LYS A 131 -19.82 -5.82 32.29
N THR A 132 -19.48 -6.12 31.04
CA THR A 132 -19.68 -7.42 30.41
C THR A 132 -18.40 -7.90 29.74
N GLU A 133 -18.29 -9.21 29.63
CA GLU A 133 -17.22 -9.85 28.87
C GLU A 133 -17.26 -9.48 27.38
N ALA A 134 -18.46 -9.33 26.82
CA ALA A 134 -18.64 -8.94 25.43
C ALA A 134 -18.08 -7.53 25.12
N GLU A 135 -18.30 -6.55 26.01
CA GLU A 135 -17.72 -5.21 25.87
C GLU A 135 -16.20 -5.27 25.91
N ARG A 136 -15.62 -6.00 26.86
CA ARG A 136 -14.17 -6.19 26.94
C ARG A 136 -13.62 -6.88 25.71
N ASN A 137 -14.22 -8.00 25.31
CA ASN A 137 -13.74 -8.79 24.18
C ASN A 137 -13.84 -8.03 22.84
N ALA A 138 -14.82 -7.15 22.69
CA ALA A 138 -14.90 -6.28 21.52
C ALA A 138 -13.67 -5.35 21.40
N LYS A 139 -13.16 -4.84 22.52
CA LYS A 139 -11.94 -4.02 22.52
C LYS A 139 -10.66 -4.84 22.35
N VAL A 140 -10.59 -6.02 22.96
CA VAL A 140 -9.50 -6.98 22.71
C VAL A 140 -9.46 -7.38 21.23
N ALA A 141 -10.61 -7.53 20.59
CA ALA A 141 -10.73 -7.87 19.18
C ALA A 141 -10.14 -6.80 18.24
N GLU A 142 -10.23 -5.51 18.61
CA GLU A 142 -9.53 -4.45 17.88
C GLU A 142 -8.01 -4.67 17.90
N ALA A 143 -7.43 -4.90 19.07
CA ALA A 143 -5.99 -5.13 19.23
C ALA A 143 -5.54 -6.42 18.52
N ARG A 144 -6.32 -7.52 18.61
CA ARG A 144 -6.03 -8.76 17.89
C ARG A 144 -6.10 -8.60 16.39
N PHE A 145 -7.11 -7.93 15.87
CA PHE A 145 -7.20 -7.62 14.44
C PHE A 145 -5.96 -6.88 13.96
N LEU A 146 -5.54 -5.83 14.67
CA LEU A 146 -4.36 -5.05 14.31
C LEU A 146 -3.07 -5.88 14.39
N ARG A 147 -2.93 -6.75 15.41
CA ARG A 147 -1.78 -7.65 15.53
C ARG A 147 -1.70 -8.61 14.34
N ALA A 148 -2.83 -9.17 13.93
CA ALA A 148 -2.89 -10.01 12.73
C ALA A 148 -2.44 -9.26 11.48
N ILE A 149 -2.85 -7.98 11.30
CA ILE A 149 -2.44 -7.17 10.15
C ILE A 149 -0.94 -6.86 10.20
N TYR A 150 -0.37 -6.55 11.37
CA TYR A 150 1.08 -6.34 11.50
C TYR A 150 1.87 -7.58 11.14
N TYR A 151 1.48 -8.74 11.64
CA TYR A 151 2.14 -10.00 11.30
C TYR A 151 1.93 -10.39 9.84
N PHE A 152 0.73 -10.23 9.28
CA PHE A 152 0.48 -10.45 7.86
C PHE A 152 1.48 -9.66 7.00
N ASN A 153 1.57 -8.36 7.23
CA ASN A 153 2.48 -7.49 6.48
C ASN A 153 3.96 -7.85 6.71
N ALA A 154 4.35 -8.24 7.92
CA ALA A 154 5.73 -8.65 8.20
C ALA A 154 6.10 -9.94 7.48
N VAL A 155 5.24 -10.95 7.56
CA VAL A 155 5.47 -12.26 6.93
C VAL A 155 5.54 -12.13 5.42
N GLU A 156 4.65 -11.32 4.83
CA GLU A 156 4.64 -11.11 3.39
C GLU A 156 5.86 -10.36 2.87
N GLN A 157 6.44 -9.46 3.66
CA GLN A 157 7.65 -8.74 3.26
C GLN A 157 8.94 -9.51 3.60
N PHE A 158 8.99 -10.14 4.76
CA PHE A 158 10.25 -10.68 5.30
C PHE A 158 10.30 -12.21 5.40
N GLY A 159 9.20 -12.91 5.13
CA GLY A 159 9.10 -14.35 5.38
C GLY A 159 8.98 -14.65 6.87
N GLY A 160 9.72 -15.66 7.37
CA GLY A 160 9.74 -15.94 8.80
C GLY A 160 10.29 -14.75 9.61
N VAL A 161 9.63 -14.44 10.71
CA VAL A 161 10.00 -13.37 11.65
C VAL A 161 9.87 -13.88 13.10
N THR A 162 10.44 -13.16 14.06
CA THR A 162 10.24 -13.54 15.47
C THR A 162 8.77 -13.37 15.87
N MET A 163 8.15 -14.42 16.36
CA MET A 163 6.76 -14.42 16.81
C MET A 163 6.67 -14.05 18.28
N LEU A 164 6.06 -12.91 18.60
CA LEU A 164 5.83 -12.39 19.94
C LEU A 164 4.31 -12.31 20.18
N THR A 165 3.81 -13.07 21.16
CA THR A 165 2.38 -13.10 21.50
C THR A 165 2.06 -12.48 22.85
N GLU A 166 3.09 -12.13 23.62
CA GLU A 166 3.03 -11.54 24.95
C GLU A 166 3.95 -10.30 25.01
N PRO A 167 3.76 -9.39 25.96
CA PRO A 167 4.68 -8.29 26.21
C PRO A 167 6.08 -8.79 26.54
N GLU A 168 7.10 -8.21 25.88
CA GLU A 168 8.49 -8.54 26.19
C GLU A 168 8.93 -7.88 27.51
N THR A 169 9.46 -8.67 28.42
CA THR A 169 9.98 -8.21 29.72
C THR A 169 11.51 -8.25 29.79
N THR A 170 12.17 -8.90 28.84
CA THR A 170 13.62 -9.07 28.77
C THR A 170 14.12 -8.95 27.35
N LEU A 171 15.32 -8.41 27.17
CA LEU A 171 15.96 -8.31 25.86
C LEU A 171 16.44 -9.70 25.40
N ASN A 172 16.00 -10.09 24.20
CA ASN A 172 16.49 -11.30 23.53
C ASN A 172 17.56 -10.94 22.51
N TYR A 173 18.81 -11.26 22.78
CA TYR A 173 19.95 -10.97 21.88
C TYR A 173 20.19 -12.06 20.82
N ALA A 174 19.45 -13.16 20.83
CA ALA A 174 19.52 -14.20 19.83
C ALA A 174 18.10 -14.68 19.44
N PRO A 175 17.25 -13.79 18.89
CA PRO A 175 15.90 -14.18 18.53
C PRO A 175 15.89 -15.19 17.38
N GLU A 176 14.95 -16.10 17.42
CA GLU A 176 14.73 -17.08 16.35
C GLU A 176 13.62 -16.60 15.43
N ARG A 177 13.71 -16.98 14.15
CA ARG A 177 12.66 -16.75 13.17
C ARG A 177 11.64 -17.88 13.24
N THR A 178 10.38 -17.56 13.36
CA THR A 178 9.26 -18.50 13.24
C THR A 178 8.88 -18.68 11.77
N ASP A 179 8.61 -19.90 11.37
CA ASP A 179 8.16 -20.22 10.01
C ASP A 179 6.87 -19.43 9.66
N PRO A 180 6.76 -18.89 8.43
CA PRO A 180 5.59 -18.11 8.00
C PRO A 180 4.25 -18.82 8.25
N LEU A 181 4.12 -20.08 7.85
CA LEU A 181 2.87 -20.81 8.01
C LEU A 181 2.50 -21.02 9.48
N THR A 182 3.50 -21.18 10.36
CA THR A 182 3.29 -21.23 11.81
C THR A 182 2.71 -19.92 12.34
N ILE A 183 3.22 -18.76 11.89
CA ILE A 183 2.68 -17.44 12.28
C ILE A 183 1.24 -17.27 11.80
N TYR A 184 0.92 -17.75 10.58
CA TYR A 184 -0.46 -17.77 10.09
C TYR A 184 -1.37 -18.63 10.99
N LYS A 185 -0.93 -19.83 11.36
CA LYS A 185 -1.71 -20.79 12.16
C LYS A 185 -1.90 -20.38 13.61
N GLU A 186 -0.89 -19.80 14.22
CA GLU A 186 -0.88 -19.53 15.65
C GLU A 186 -1.29 -18.09 16.03
N VAL A 187 -1.14 -17.13 15.11
CA VAL A 187 -1.45 -15.73 15.39
C VAL A 187 -2.43 -15.14 14.38
N ILE A 188 -2.09 -15.10 13.07
CA ILE A 188 -2.86 -14.31 12.11
C ILE A 188 -4.30 -14.81 11.99
N ILE A 189 -4.49 -16.10 11.71
CA ILE A 189 -5.83 -16.68 11.53
C ILE A 189 -6.62 -16.68 12.85
N PRO A 190 -6.07 -17.16 14.00
CA PRO A 190 -6.80 -17.12 15.28
C PRO A 190 -7.18 -15.71 15.74
N ASP A 191 -6.33 -14.72 15.51
CA ASP A 191 -6.63 -13.33 15.88
C ASP A 191 -7.76 -12.75 14.99
N LEU A 192 -7.77 -13.08 13.69
CA LEU A 192 -8.85 -12.68 12.79
C LEU A 192 -10.18 -13.42 13.09
N GLU A 193 -10.13 -14.71 13.46
CA GLU A 193 -11.32 -15.45 13.90
C GLU A 193 -11.92 -14.85 15.17
N TYR A 194 -11.07 -14.51 16.14
CA TYR A 194 -11.50 -13.79 17.34
C TYR A 194 -12.12 -12.42 17.00
N ALA A 195 -11.54 -11.71 16.05
CA ALA A 195 -12.07 -10.45 15.58
C ALA A 195 -13.44 -10.61 14.89
N VAL A 196 -13.64 -11.66 14.09
CA VAL A 196 -14.94 -11.99 13.50
C VAL A 196 -15.99 -12.28 14.58
N GLU A 197 -15.62 -12.95 15.65
CA GLU A 197 -16.54 -13.27 16.75
C GLU A 197 -16.98 -12.02 17.52
N TRP A 198 -16.03 -11.15 17.90
CA TRP A 198 -16.26 -10.12 18.91
C TRP A 198 -16.39 -8.69 18.40
N LEU A 199 -15.89 -8.35 17.22
CA LEU A 199 -16.06 -7.00 16.68
C LEU A 199 -17.53 -6.69 16.39
N ALA A 200 -17.88 -5.41 16.51
CA ALA A 200 -19.22 -4.94 16.12
C ALA A 200 -19.41 -4.97 14.59
N VAL A 201 -20.65 -5.05 14.16
CA VAL A 201 -21.01 -4.90 12.74
C VAL A 201 -20.64 -3.49 12.25
N GLY A 202 -20.86 -2.47 13.09
CA GLY A 202 -20.53 -1.08 12.77
C GLY A 202 -21.44 -0.47 11.70
N THR A 203 -21.14 0.76 11.35
CA THR A 203 -21.76 1.49 10.22
C THR A 203 -20.68 1.84 9.18
N HIS A 204 -21.08 2.32 8.01
CA HIS A 204 -20.10 2.77 7.00
C HIS A 204 -19.24 3.93 7.51
N ALA A 205 -19.79 4.81 8.34
CA ALA A 205 -19.04 5.91 8.95
C ALA A 205 -17.98 5.44 9.96
N THR A 206 -18.19 4.29 10.60
CA THR A 206 -17.28 3.74 11.64
C THR A 206 -16.21 2.79 11.12
N THR A 207 -16.10 2.59 9.81
CA THR A 207 -15.14 1.62 9.23
C THR A 207 -13.66 2.03 9.32
N THR A 208 -13.34 3.05 10.11
CA THR A 208 -11.96 3.36 10.52
C THR A 208 -11.50 2.47 11.69
N VAL A 209 -12.43 2.14 12.59
CA VAL A 209 -12.26 1.05 13.54
C VAL A 209 -12.65 -0.24 12.81
N PRO A 210 -11.88 -1.33 12.92
CA PRO A 210 -12.23 -2.57 12.25
C PRO A 210 -13.58 -3.10 12.73
N THR A 211 -14.35 -3.66 11.80
CA THR A 211 -15.68 -4.22 12.05
C THR A 211 -15.72 -5.68 11.64
N LYS A 212 -16.80 -6.39 11.93
CA LYS A 212 -16.94 -7.81 11.53
C LYS A 212 -16.70 -8.03 10.05
N LYS A 213 -17.17 -7.13 9.16
CA LYS A 213 -16.91 -7.27 7.71
C LYS A 213 -15.43 -7.14 7.37
N ALA A 214 -14.70 -6.25 8.07
CA ALA A 214 -13.26 -6.12 7.90
C ALA A 214 -12.54 -7.40 8.33
N ALA A 215 -12.85 -7.90 9.53
CA ALA A 215 -12.25 -9.13 10.05
C ALA A 215 -12.51 -10.33 9.13
N LEU A 216 -13.73 -10.49 8.63
CA LEU A 216 -14.10 -11.60 7.74
C LEU A 216 -13.41 -11.49 6.37
N GLY A 217 -13.29 -10.28 5.81
CA GLY A 217 -12.56 -10.04 4.56
C GLY A 217 -11.07 -10.32 4.70
N PHE A 218 -10.43 -9.84 5.76
CA PHE A 218 -9.02 -10.12 6.04
C PHE A 218 -8.76 -11.57 6.42
N LEU A 219 -9.72 -12.26 7.06
CA LEU A 219 -9.65 -13.71 7.29
C LEU A 219 -9.63 -14.47 5.96
N ALA A 220 -10.52 -14.11 5.02
CA ALA A 220 -10.53 -14.70 3.69
C ALA A 220 -9.18 -14.47 2.97
N LYS A 221 -8.63 -13.25 3.03
CA LYS A 221 -7.35 -12.89 2.43
C LYS A 221 -6.19 -13.65 3.07
N ALA A 222 -6.10 -13.69 4.39
CA ALA A 222 -5.04 -14.38 5.11
C ALA A 222 -5.07 -15.90 4.85
N CYS A 223 -6.26 -16.50 4.87
CA CYS A 223 -6.42 -17.92 4.56
C CYS A 223 -6.00 -18.25 3.12
N LEU A 224 -6.35 -17.41 2.14
CA LEU A 224 -5.90 -17.59 0.75
C LEU A 224 -4.37 -17.46 0.65
N GLN A 225 -3.78 -16.51 1.37
CA GLN A 225 -2.34 -16.22 1.30
C GLN A 225 -1.48 -17.38 1.80
N THR A 226 -1.99 -18.28 2.66
CA THR A 226 -1.26 -19.48 3.10
C THR A 226 -0.86 -20.40 1.96
N TYR A 227 -1.51 -20.28 0.77
CA TYR A 227 -1.16 -21.05 -0.42
C TYR A 227 0.27 -20.76 -0.92
N GLU A 228 0.78 -19.55 -0.71
CA GLU A 228 2.18 -19.20 -1.01
C GLU A 228 3.17 -20.16 -0.31
N TYR A 229 2.85 -20.54 0.91
CA TYR A 229 3.67 -21.39 1.79
C TYR A 229 3.32 -22.88 1.62
N GLY A 230 2.63 -23.25 0.54
CA GLY A 230 2.29 -24.63 0.19
C GLY A 230 1.13 -25.24 0.97
N SER A 231 0.38 -24.42 1.74
CA SER A 231 -0.78 -24.92 2.49
C SER A 231 -2.06 -24.81 1.68
N THR A 232 -2.80 -25.92 1.57
CA THR A 232 -4.17 -25.96 1.05
C THR A 232 -5.23 -26.08 2.15
N GLU A 233 -4.80 -26.19 3.40
CA GLU A 233 -5.66 -26.43 4.57
C GLU A 233 -6.72 -25.32 4.76
N TYR A 234 -6.34 -24.06 4.47
CA TYR A 234 -7.19 -22.90 4.73
C TYR A 234 -7.96 -22.39 3.50
N LEU A 235 -7.78 -23.01 2.34
CA LEU A 235 -8.44 -22.54 1.10
C LEU A 235 -9.98 -22.59 1.21
N GLN A 236 -10.53 -23.65 1.82
CA GLN A 236 -11.98 -23.73 2.02
C GLN A 236 -12.48 -22.61 2.94
N LYS A 237 -11.75 -22.31 4.02
CA LYS A 237 -12.08 -21.20 4.91
C LYS A 237 -12.00 -19.84 4.20
N ALA A 238 -11.03 -19.65 3.31
CA ALA A 238 -10.94 -18.45 2.47
C ALA A 238 -12.18 -18.29 1.60
N LEU A 239 -12.59 -19.35 0.91
CA LEU A 239 -13.78 -19.37 0.06
C LEU A 239 -15.06 -19.13 0.86
N ASP A 240 -15.23 -19.82 1.98
CA ASP A 240 -16.45 -19.72 2.81
C ASP A 240 -16.59 -18.32 3.43
N SER A 241 -15.50 -17.75 3.96
CA SER A 241 -15.49 -16.39 4.50
C SER A 241 -15.82 -15.34 3.42
N ALA A 242 -15.26 -15.49 2.23
CA ALA A 242 -15.57 -14.61 1.09
C ALA A 242 -17.03 -14.74 0.66
N LYS A 243 -17.55 -15.98 0.52
CA LYS A 243 -18.94 -16.24 0.17
C LYS A 243 -19.93 -15.69 1.19
N GLU A 244 -19.59 -15.70 2.46
CA GLU A 244 -20.43 -15.14 3.51
C GLU A 244 -20.62 -13.63 3.35
N LEU A 245 -19.54 -12.88 3.05
CA LEU A 245 -19.62 -11.45 2.73
C LEU A 245 -20.37 -11.19 1.41
N ILE A 246 -20.12 -12.00 0.39
CA ILE A 246 -20.80 -11.89 -0.91
C ILE A 246 -22.31 -12.07 -0.74
N ALA A 247 -22.72 -13.10 0.01
CA ALA A 247 -24.13 -13.37 0.26
C ALA A 247 -24.80 -12.22 1.03
N ASP A 248 -24.13 -11.64 2.03
CA ASP A 248 -24.63 -10.46 2.73
C ASP A 248 -24.77 -9.25 1.79
N CYS A 249 -23.74 -8.96 1.00
CA CYS A 249 -23.75 -7.88 0.02
C CYS A 249 -24.90 -8.02 -0.99
N GLU A 250 -25.10 -9.21 -1.54
CA GLU A 250 -26.14 -9.49 -2.54
C GLU A 250 -27.56 -9.50 -1.92
N SER A 251 -27.69 -9.72 -0.61
CA SER A 251 -28.96 -9.64 0.13
C SER A 251 -29.25 -8.27 0.76
N GLY A 252 -28.42 -7.25 0.48
CA GLY A 252 -28.63 -5.88 0.94
C GLY A 252 -27.89 -5.50 2.23
N GLY A 253 -26.92 -6.30 2.67
CA GLY A 253 -25.99 -5.93 3.76
C GLY A 253 -26.57 -6.02 5.17
N ALA A 254 -27.62 -6.81 5.39
CA ALA A 254 -28.32 -6.85 6.68
C ALA A 254 -27.50 -7.44 7.82
N LYS A 255 -26.56 -8.34 7.54
CA LYS A 255 -25.77 -9.06 8.56
C LYS A 255 -24.45 -8.36 8.90
N TYR A 256 -23.73 -7.89 7.88
CA TYR A 256 -22.38 -7.34 8.03
C TYR A 256 -22.24 -5.92 7.49
N ASN A 257 -23.31 -5.36 6.93
CA ASN A 257 -23.27 -4.08 6.25
C ASN A 257 -22.30 -4.09 5.04
N ALA A 258 -22.20 -5.26 4.36
CA ALA A 258 -21.42 -5.40 3.15
C ALA A 258 -22.16 -4.75 1.98
N TYR A 259 -21.44 -4.02 1.14
CA TYR A 259 -22.04 -3.27 0.03
C TYR A 259 -21.05 -3.15 -1.14
N MET A 260 -21.59 -3.21 -2.35
CA MET A 260 -20.87 -2.93 -3.58
C MET A 260 -21.61 -1.81 -4.33
N TYR A 261 -20.89 -0.76 -4.72
CA TYR A 261 -21.51 0.32 -5.50
C TYR A 261 -21.98 -0.18 -6.87
N PRO A 262 -23.07 0.37 -7.42
CA PRO A 262 -23.60 -0.03 -8.72
C PRO A 262 -22.68 0.34 -9.89
N THR A 263 -21.82 1.34 -9.75
CA THR A 263 -20.82 1.71 -10.74
C THR A 263 -19.42 1.80 -10.13
N TYR A 264 -18.40 1.66 -10.97
CA TYR A 264 -17.00 1.80 -10.53
C TYR A 264 -16.66 3.23 -10.12
N GLU A 265 -17.17 4.23 -10.85
CA GLU A 265 -16.99 5.66 -10.55
C GLU A 265 -17.39 6.00 -9.10
N GLU A 266 -18.54 5.49 -8.64
CA GLU A 266 -19.04 5.78 -7.29
C GLU A 266 -18.11 5.33 -6.17
N VAL A 267 -17.27 4.31 -6.40
CA VAL A 267 -16.29 3.84 -5.40
C VAL A 267 -15.29 4.93 -5.06
N PHE A 268 -14.77 5.63 -6.06
CA PHE A 268 -13.68 6.60 -5.92
C PHE A 268 -14.15 8.05 -5.94
N LYS A 269 -15.45 8.29 -6.06
CA LYS A 269 -16.03 9.63 -6.00
C LYS A 269 -15.69 10.29 -4.65
N GLU A 270 -15.07 11.46 -4.69
CA GLU A 270 -14.56 12.14 -3.50
C GLU A 270 -15.63 12.33 -2.42
N SER A 271 -16.89 12.65 -2.82
CA SER A 271 -18.01 12.78 -1.89
C SER A 271 -18.37 11.49 -1.14
N ASN A 272 -17.98 10.33 -1.68
CA ASN A 272 -18.23 9.03 -1.07
C ASN A 272 -17.06 8.55 -0.22
N ASN A 273 -15.90 9.20 -0.28
CA ASN A 273 -14.66 8.67 0.29
C ASN A 273 -14.77 8.40 1.80
N TRP A 274 -15.24 9.38 2.56
CA TRP A 274 -15.25 9.30 4.03
C TRP A 274 -16.28 8.30 4.60
N GLU A 275 -17.41 8.16 3.93
CA GLU A 275 -18.46 7.20 4.28
C GLU A 275 -18.58 6.09 3.24
N ASN A 276 -17.44 5.69 2.66
CA ASN A 276 -17.42 4.70 1.60
C ASN A 276 -18.06 3.39 2.06
N LYS A 277 -19.10 2.97 1.33
CA LYS A 277 -19.91 1.80 1.68
C LYS A 277 -19.23 0.50 1.26
N GLU A 278 -18.49 0.52 0.15
CA GLU A 278 -17.81 -0.66 -0.38
C GLU A 278 -16.55 -1.03 0.42
N ALA A 279 -15.88 -0.04 1.03
CA ALA A 279 -14.73 -0.30 1.88
C ALA A 279 -15.11 -1.17 3.09
N LEU A 280 -14.40 -2.29 3.25
CA LEU A 280 -14.52 -3.15 4.42
C LEU A 280 -13.80 -2.51 5.61
N TRP A 281 -12.64 -1.96 5.33
CA TRP A 281 -11.84 -1.21 6.29
C TRP A 281 -11.07 -0.10 5.58
N LYS A 282 -10.92 1.05 6.25
CA LYS A 282 -10.22 2.23 5.74
C LYS A 282 -9.44 2.93 6.85
N HIS A 283 -8.30 3.49 6.47
CA HIS A 283 -7.52 4.38 7.32
C HIS A 283 -7.89 5.83 7.01
N ARG A 284 -8.24 6.61 8.05
CA ARG A 284 -8.57 8.03 7.92
C ARG A 284 -7.38 8.90 8.31
N TRP A 285 -7.23 9.96 7.57
CA TRP A 285 -6.22 10.97 7.82
C TRP A 285 -6.84 12.19 8.47
N TYR A 286 -6.06 12.93 9.23
CA TYR A 286 -6.50 14.15 9.87
C TYR A 286 -5.43 15.24 9.80
N ALA A 287 -5.85 16.52 9.64
CA ALA A 287 -4.94 17.65 9.73
C ALA A 287 -4.45 17.81 11.17
N GLY A 288 -3.15 18.07 11.34
CA GLY A 288 -2.63 18.50 12.64
C GLY A 288 -3.24 19.83 13.08
N SER A 289 -3.02 20.20 14.34
CA SER A 289 -3.51 21.46 14.91
C SER A 289 -3.02 22.73 14.16
N ASP A 290 -1.95 22.59 13.38
CA ASP A 290 -1.37 23.60 12.50
C ASP A 290 -1.97 23.61 11.08
N GLY A 291 -2.92 22.72 10.78
CA GLY A 291 -3.53 22.56 9.45
C GLY A 291 -2.58 21.97 8.41
N HIS A 292 -1.37 21.59 8.80
CA HIS A 292 -0.36 21.02 7.91
C HIS A 292 0.10 19.66 8.42
N GLY A 293 0.33 18.73 7.51
CA GLY A 293 1.12 17.55 7.80
C GLY A 293 2.55 17.99 8.13
N SER A 294 3.07 17.58 9.27
CA SER A 294 4.39 17.99 9.72
C SER A 294 5.45 17.51 8.72
N SER A 295 6.33 18.41 8.28
CA SER A 295 7.54 18.10 7.53
C SER A 295 8.53 17.21 8.29
N ASN A 296 8.27 16.92 9.56
CA ASN A 296 9.13 16.17 10.47
C ASN A 296 8.67 14.72 10.71
N GLY A 297 8.01 14.10 9.72
CA GLY A 297 7.67 12.66 9.77
C GLY A 297 6.39 12.31 10.52
N ASN A 298 5.58 13.27 10.92
CA ASN A 298 4.22 13.03 11.38
C ASN A 298 3.30 12.94 10.16
N TYR A 299 3.12 11.74 9.65
CA TYR A 299 2.31 11.45 8.46
C TYR A 299 0.82 11.51 8.82
N LYS A 300 0.28 12.72 8.85
CA LYS A 300 -1.14 12.97 9.12
C LYS A 300 -1.97 13.14 7.86
N LEU A 301 -1.35 13.02 6.68
CA LEU A 301 -1.97 13.25 5.38
C LEU A 301 -1.75 12.07 4.45
N ASN A 302 -2.78 11.74 3.67
CA ASN A 302 -2.68 10.80 2.57
C ASN A 302 -1.83 11.43 1.46
N ARG A 303 -0.72 10.79 1.11
CA ARG A 303 0.19 11.22 0.03
C ARG A 303 0.17 10.28 -1.18
N ASN A 304 -0.68 9.28 -1.18
CA ASN A 304 -0.69 8.25 -2.22
C ASN A 304 -0.93 8.82 -3.62
N ASP A 305 -1.72 9.88 -3.73
CA ASP A 305 -1.97 10.56 -5.00
C ASP A 305 -0.71 11.14 -5.65
N GLU A 306 0.26 11.63 -4.86
CA GLU A 306 1.47 12.24 -5.39
C GLU A 306 2.33 11.26 -6.21
N TYR A 307 2.27 9.97 -5.90
CA TYR A 307 3.15 8.98 -6.49
C TYR A 307 2.73 8.56 -7.90
N PHE A 308 1.45 8.61 -8.19
CA PHE A 308 0.87 8.15 -9.47
C PHE A 308 0.69 9.26 -10.50
N LEU A 309 0.85 10.53 -10.11
CA LEU A 309 0.67 11.66 -11.01
C LEU A 309 1.86 11.82 -11.96
N CYS A 310 1.57 12.01 -13.25
CA CYS A 310 2.59 12.28 -14.25
C CYS A 310 3.22 13.68 -14.11
N ASN A 311 4.34 13.91 -14.77
CA ASN A 311 5.07 15.17 -14.66
C ASN A 311 4.63 16.21 -15.69
N VAL A 312 3.39 16.68 -15.60
CA VAL A 312 2.82 17.68 -16.53
C VAL A 312 3.58 19.01 -16.57
N ASN A 313 4.41 19.29 -15.55
CA ASN A 313 5.20 20.51 -15.50
C ASN A 313 6.35 20.55 -16.52
N LYS A 314 6.63 19.43 -17.18
CA LYS A 314 7.58 19.40 -18.30
C LYS A 314 7.07 20.12 -19.54
N PHE A 315 5.76 20.31 -19.69
CA PHE A 315 5.18 21.10 -20.77
C PHE A 315 5.08 22.58 -20.39
N GLY A 316 5.42 23.48 -21.33
CA GLY A 316 5.51 24.91 -21.06
C GLY A 316 4.23 25.62 -20.64
N ALA A 317 3.04 25.07 -20.95
CA ALA A 317 1.76 25.57 -20.46
C ALA A 317 1.55 25.27 -18.95
N ARG A 318 2.41 24.46 -18.39
CA ARG A 318 2.50 24.11 -16.98
C ARG A 318 3.85 24.62 -16.44
N GLU A 319 3.83 25.55 -15.51
CA GLU A 319 5.09 26.06 -14.98
C GLU A 319 5.76 25.05 -14.05
N ASP A 320 7.07 24.90 -14.18
CA ASP A 320 7.90 24.15 -13.23
C ASP A 320 8.36 25.04 -12.06
N ASN A 321 7.52 25.97 -11.62
CA ASN A 321 7.75 26.78 -10.44
C ASN A 321 6.93 26.31 -9.23
N GLN A 322 7.21 26.84 -8.07
CA GLN A 322 6.57 26.44 -6.82
C GLN A 322 5.05 26.67 -6.81
N GLU A 323 4.55 27.67 -7.56
CA GLU A 323 3.13 28.00 -7.58
C GLU A 323 2.32 27.02 -8.42
N THR A 324 2.90 26.54 -9.53
CA THR A 324 2.25 25.60 -10.44
C THR A 324 2.32 24.16 -9.95
N ARG A 325 3.23 23.83 -9.04
CA ARG A 325 3.25 22.56 -8.33
C ARG A 325 2.02 22.32 -7.44
N LEU A 326 1.20 23.34 -7.25
CA LEU A 326 -0.03 23.28 -6.47
C LEU A 326 -1.22 22.68 -7.23
N THR A 327 -1.10 22.43 -8.52
CA THR A 327 -2.22 21.82 -9.24
C THR A 327 -2.33 20.35 -8.90
N TRP A 328 -3.51 19.93 -8.49
CA TRP A 328 -3.81 18.51 -8.20
C TRP A 328 -3.70 17.61 -9.43
N GLU A 329 -3.70 18.19 -10.61
CA GLU A 329 -3.68 17.51 -11.90
C GLU A 329 -2.34 16.86 -12.25
N GLY A 330 -1.25 17.21 -11.58
CA GLY A 330 0.05 16.62 -11.84
C GLY A 330 1.06 16.86 -10.72
N CYS A 331 2.13 16.09 -10.71
CA CYS A 331 3.23 16.19 -9.76
C CYS A 331 4.58 16.18 -10.46
N ILE A 332 5.57 16.84 -9.88
CA ILE A 332 6.93 16.86 -10.41
C ILE A 332 7.67 15.53 -10.23
N SER A 333 7.17 14.67 -9.37
CA SER A 333 7.87 13.41 -9.04
C SER A 333 7.69 12.34 -10.11
N GLY A 334 6.45 12.05 -10.52
CA GLY A 334 6.14 11.07 -11.55
C GLY A 334 6.78 9.70 -11.28
N ILE A 335 6.47 9.07 -10.14
CA ILE A 335 7.20 7.88 -9.66
C ILE A 335 6.61 6.60 -10.25
N PHE A 336 5.30 6.38 -10.07
CA PHE A 336 4.62 5.18 -10.55
C PHE A 336 3.92 5.48 -11.88
N MET A 337 4.59 5.13 -12.96
CA MET A 337 4.06 5.14 -14.31
C MET A 337 3.44 3.77 -14.61
N PRO A 338 2.24 3.68 -15.21
CA PRO A 338 1.69 2.40 -15.62
C PRO A 338 2.60 1.70 -16.64
N THR A 339 2.75 0.38 -16.53
CA THR A 339 3.45 -0.42 -17.53
C THR A 339 2.60 -0.57 -18.80
N GLN A 340 3.22 -0.99 -19.90
CA GLN A 340 2.49 -1.45 -21.09
C GLN A 340 1.48 -2.55 -20.71
N HIS A 341 1.89 -3.47 -19.86
CA HIS A 341 1.04 -4.56 -19.38
C HIS A 341 -0.23 -4.03 -18.71
N LEU A 342 -0.10 -3.11 -17.73
CA LEU A 342 -1.26 -2.53 -17.05
C LEU A 342 -2.23 -1.86 -18.03
N LEU A 343 -1.73 -1.05 -18.94
CA LEU A 343 -2.60 -0.39 -19.93
C LEU A 343 -3.29 -1.39 -20.86
N ASN A 344 -2.57 -2.41 -21.30
CA ASN A 344 -3.10 -3.46 -22.16
C ASN A 344 -4.13 -4.35 -21.47
N LEU A 345 -4.09 -4.48 -20.13
CA LEU A 345 -5.15 -5.17 -19.37
C LEU A 345 -6.53 -4.53 -19.61
N TYR A 346 -6.60 -3.23 -19.87
CA TYR A 346 -7.87 -2.54 -20.17
C TYR A 346 -8.37 -2.71 -21.61
N VAL A 347 -7.60 -3.35 -22.49
CA VAL A 347 -8.08 -3.71 -23.82
C VAL A 347 -8.89 -5.00 -23.73
N GLN A 348 -10.17 -4.95 -24.06
CA GLN A 348 -11.08 -6.10 -24.03
C GLN A 348 -10.85 -7.02 -25.24
N GLU A 349 -11.34 -8.26 -25.18
CA GLU A 349 -11.15 -9.27 -26.26
C GLU A 349 -11.66 -8.82 -27.64
N ASP A 350 -12.66 -7.94 -27.69
CA ASP A 350 -13.19 -7.38 -28.94
C ASP A 350 -12.48 -6.10 -29.39
N GLY A 351 -11.38 -5.73 -28.75
CA GLY A 351 -10.58 -4.57 -29.07
C GLY A 351 -11.12 -3.24 -28.53
N THR A 352 -12.23 -3.22 -27.78
CA THR A 352 -12.73 -2.01 -27.11
C THR A 352 -12.01 -1.78 -25.77
N LEU A 353 -12.03 -0.55 -25.29
CA LEU A 353 -11.46 -0.21 -23.99
C LEU A 353 -12.44 -0.59 -22.85
N ASP A 354 -11.91 -1.17 -21.78
CA ASP A 354 -12.67 -1.40 -20.55
C ASP A 354 -13.05 -0.03 -19.95
N PRO A 355 -14.31 0.22 -19.60
CA PRO A 355 -14.76 1.52 -19.09
C PRO A 355 -13.96 2.03 -17.89
N ARG A 356 -13.43 1.13 -17.06
CA ARG A 356 -12.59 1.49 -15.91
C ARG A 356 -11.32 2.25 -16.26
N PHE A 357 -10.84 2.19 -17.51
CA PHE A 357 -9.64 2.92 -17.91
C PHE A 357 -9.81 4.42 -17.66
N HIS A 358 -10.82 5.03 -18.26
CA HIS A 358 -11.07 6.48 -18.10
C HIS A 358 -11.56 6.85 -16.69
N GLU A 359 -12.13 5.91 -15.96
CA GLU A 359 -12.52 6.12 -14.57
C GLU A 359 -11.34 6.02 -13.58
N SER A 360 -10.31 5.24 -13.94
CA SER A 360 -9.11 5.05 -13.11
C SER A 360 -7.99 6.03 -13.43
N PHE A 361 -7.92 6.54 -14.66
CA PHE A 361 -6.79 7.35 -15.10
C PHE A 361 -7.24 8.71 -15.65
N THR A 362 -6.52 9.74 -15.24
CA THR A 362 -6.56 11.05 -15.87
C THR A 362 -5.70 11.00 -17.12
N THR A 363 -6.27 11.36 -18.26
CA THR A 363 -5.63 11.38 -19.59
C THR A 363 -5.63 12.76 -20.22
N GLU A 364 -6.33 13.72 -19.65
CA GLU A 364 -6.43 15.10 -20.12
C GLU A 364 -6.05 16.10 -19.03
N TRP A 365 -5.31 17.14 -19.39
CA TRP A 365 -4.89 18.20 -18.46
C TRP A 365 -5.05 19.57 -19.11
N ASN A 366 -5.66 20.50 -18.37
CA ASN A 366 -5.87 21.86 -18.83
C ASN A 366 -4.69 22.78 -18.50
N ALA A 367 -4.48 23.79 -19.32
CA ALA A 367 -3.47 24.81 -19.11
C ALA A 367 -3.74 25.61 -17.82
N ASN A 368 -2.72 25.79 -16.98
CA ASN A 368 -2.83 26.59 -15.76
C ASN A 368 -2.40 28.05 -15.96
N LYS A 369 -1.86 28.39 -17.13
CA LYS A 369 -1.49 29.74 -17.57
C LYS A 369 -1.64 29.87 -19.08
N ASN A 370 -1.59 31.08 -19.61
CA ASN A 370 -1.44 31.29 -21.04
C ASN A 370 -0.03 30.87 -21.48
N TYR A 371 0.05 30.27 -22.65
CA TYR A 371 1.30 29.80 -23.25
C TYR A 371 1.32 30.12 -24.73
N ILE A 372 2.46 30.65 -25.23
CA ILE A 372 2.67 30.90 -26.64
C ILE A 372 3.70 29.89 -27.16
N TRP A 373 3.34 29.15 -28.18
CA TRP A 373 4.24 28.17 -28.75
C TRP A 373 5.44 28.88 -29.40
N ASP A 374 6.64 28.48 -29.01
CA ASP A 374 7.89 28.90 -29.64
C ASP A 374 8.46 27.78 -30.52
N THR A 375 9.45 28.11 -31.33
CA THR A 375 10.10 27.16 -32.26
C THR A 375 10.76 25.99 -31.54
N SER A 376 11.32 26.22 -30.35
CA SER A 376 11.97 25.15 -29.58
C SER A 376 10.98 24.11 -29.10
N ALA A 377 9.87 24.56 -28.54
CA ALA A 377 8.79 23.66 -28.08
C ALA A 377 8.12 22.96 -29.27
N ALA A 378 7.87 23.66 -30.38
CA ALA A 378 7.32 23.06 -31.58
C ALA A 378 8.21 21.91 -32.09
N ASN A 379 9.51 22.13 -32.19
CA ASN A 379 10.47 21.08 -32.56
C ASN A 379 10.55 19.94 -31.55
N MET A 380 10.53 20.25 -30.24
CA MET A 380 10.61 19.25 -29.17
C MET A 380 9.44 18.27 -29.17
N TYR A 381 8.24 18.77 -29.53
CA TYR A 381 6.99 18.01 -29.50
C TYR A 381 6.44 17.69 -30.90
N ASP A 382 7.31 17.73 -31.90
CA ASP A 382 6.98 17.33 -33.27
C ASP A 382 5.72 18.08 -33.82
N LYS A 383 5.68 19.41 -33.60
CA LYS A 383 4.63 20.30 -34.07
C LYS A 383 5.05 21.02 -35.38
N ASP A 384 4.09 21.31 -36.23
CA ASP A 384 4.30 22.11 -37.43
C ASP A 384 4.74 23.54 -37.10
N GLU A 385 5.50 24.17 -37.99
CA GLU A 385 5.92 25.57 -37.86
C GLU A 385 4.71 26.53 -37.73
N SER A 386 3.57 26.17 -38.29
CA SER A 386 2.33 26.94 -38.22
C SER A 386 1.79 27.14 -36.80
N ILE A 387 2.21 26.29 -35.84
CA ILE A 387 1.80 26.44 -34.44
C ILE A 387 2.58 27.56 -33.74
N VAL A 388 3.78 27.92 -34.22
CA VAL A 388 4.64 28.92 -33.57
C VAL A 388 3.93 30.30 -33.57
N GLY A 389 3.89 30.91 -32.41
CA GLY A 389 3.19 32.17 -32.14
C GLY A 389 1.69 32.03 -31.82
N THR A 390 1.13 30.81 -31.89
CA THR A 390 -0.26 30.60 -31.43
C THR A 390 -0.32 30.57 -29.91
N GLU A 391 -1.45 31.07 -29.35
CA GLU A 391 -1.68 31.12 -27.93
C GLU A 391 -2.58 29.97 -27.48
N LEU A 392 -2.12 29.24 -26.44
CA LEU A 392 -2.91 28.32 -25.62
C LEU A 392 -3.33 29.09 -24.36
N LYS A 393 -4.62 29.26 -24.14
CA LYS A 393 -5.13 30.06 -23.00
C LYS A 393 -5.26 29.22 -21.74
N LYS A 394 -5.13 29.87 -20.59
CA LYS A 394 -5.46 29.24 -19.29
C LYS A 394 -6.88 28.67 -19.31
N GLY A 395 -7.01 27.40 -18.97
CA GLY A 395 -8.27 26.65 -18.96
C GLY A 395 -8.50 25.80 -20.21
N ASP A 396 -7.80 26.09 -21.32
CA ASP A 396 -7.87 25.26 -22.52
C ASP A 396 -7.21 23.90 -22.29
N LEU A 397 -7.60 22.89 -23.07
CA LEU A 397 -6.91 21.61 -23.11
C LEU A 397 -5.43 21.82 -23.47
N ALA A 398 -4.53 21.37 -22.61
CA ALA A 398 -3.09 21.55 -22.80
C ALA A 398 -2.37 20.24 -23.19
N ILE A 399 -2.78 19.13 -22.60
CA ILE A 399 -2.18 17.80 -22.82
C ILE A 399 -3.32 16.79 -22.93
N LYS A 400 -3.24 15.90 -23.91
CA LYS A 400 -4.15 14.76 -24.07
C LYS A 400 -3.36 13.50 -24.40
N PHE A 401 -3.55 12.46 -23.61
CA PHE A 401 -3.06 11.12 -23.91
C PHE A 401 -4.19 10.28 -24.50
N VAL A 402 -3.91 9.53 -25.57
CA VAL A 402 -4.91 8.70 -26.24
C VAL A 402 -4.41 7.26 -26.40
N MET A 403 -5.32 6.32 -26.12
CA MET A 403 -5.14 4.89 -26.38
C MET A 403 -5.55 4.56 -27.83
N PRO A 404 -4.96 3.53 -28.47
CA PRO A 404 -5.38 3.08 -29.81
C PRO A 404 -6.88 2.69 -29.90
N GLN A 405 -7.52 2.42 -28.76
CA GLN A 405 -8.91 2.02 -28.64
C GLN A 405 -9.88 3.19 -28.40
N ASP A 406 -9.36 4.41 -28.20
CA ASP A 406 -10.20 5.59 -28.07
C ASP A 406 -10.87 5.93 -29.41
N GLU A 407 -12.14 6.34 -29.37
CA GLU A 407 -12.94 6.61 -30.56
C GLU A 407 -12.33 7.70 -31.44
N ASP A 408 -11.68 8.67 -30.83
CA ASP A 408 -11.04 9.81 -31.48
C ASP A 408 -9.55 9.61 -31.82
N TYR A 409 -8.97 8.44 -31.53
CA TYR A 409 -7.54 8.16 -31.71
C TYR A 409 -7.02 8.52 -33.10
N ALA A 410 -7.75 8.11 -34.16
CA ALA A 410 -7.34 8.37 -35.54
C ALA A 410 -7.37 9.86 -35.88
N GLU A 411 -8.37 10.60 -35.41
CA GLU A 411 -8.51 12.04 -35.59
C GLU A 411 -7.41 12.79 -34.82
N GLU A 412 -7.20 12.46 -33.56
CA GLU A 412 -6.17 13.05 -32.73
C GLU A 412 -4.78 12.84 -33.32
N LYS A 413 -4.50 11.64 -33.79
CA LYS A 413 -3.22 11.31 -34.41
C LYS A 413 -3.00 12.07 -35.73
N ALA A 414 -4.06 12.28 -36.53
CA ALA A 414 -3.98 13.06 -37.74
C ALA A 414 -3.72 14.56 -37.48
N ASN A 415 -4.27 15.08 -36.39
CA ASN A 415 -4.18 16.49 -36.02
C ASN A 415 -3.00 16.82 -35.08
N ARG A 416 -2.21 15.82 -34.65
CA ARG A 416 -1.19 15.99 -33.61
C ARG A 416 -0.20 17.12 -33.86
N HIS A 417 0.19 17.34 -35.10
CA HIS A 417 1.20 18.36 -35.47
C HIS A 417 0.63 19.79 -35.51
N THR A 418 -0.69 19.93 -35.74
CA THR A 418 -1.37 21.23 -35.90
C THR A 418 -2.26 21.62 -34.72
N SER A 419 -2.59 20.69 -33.81
CA SER A 419 -3.40 20.99 -32.63
C SER A 419 -2.67 21.95 -31.67
N ASN A 420 -3.43 22.87 -31.07
CA ASN A 420 -2.90 23.87 -30.12
C ASN A 420 -2.59 23.29 -28.71
N TYR A 421 -2.73 21.98 -28.52
CA TYR A 421 -2.39 21.24 -27.31
C TYR A 421 -1.40 20.12 -27.62
N LEU A 422 -0.76 19.60 -26.62
CA LEU A 422 0.17 18.48 -26.72
C LEU A 422 -0.62 17.16 -26.74
N MET A 423 -0.74 16.55 -27.92
CA MET A 423 -1.31 15.22 -28.07
C MET A 423 -0.22 14.16 -27.94
N ILE A 424 -0.49 13.12 -27.17
CA ILE A 424 0.41 11.99 -26.90
C ILE A 424 -0.33 10.70 -27.23
N ALA A 425 0.15 9.98 -28.23
CA ALA A 425 -0.37 8.65 -28.52
C ALA A 425 0.32 7.60 -27.64
N TYR A 426 -0.39 6.53 -27.34
CA TYR A 426 0.17 5.37 -26.63
C TYR A 426 1.51 4.92 -27.24
N ASP A 427 1.60 4.82 -28.57
CA ASP A 427 2.79 4.39 -29.29
C ASP A 427 3.99 5.31 -29.10
N ASP A 428 3.78 6.59 -28.78
CA ASP A 428 4.89 7.52 -28.53
C ASP A 428 5.65 7.15 -27.26
N VAL A 429 4.97 6.52 -26.30
CA VAL A 429 5.48 6.23 -24.97
C VAL A 429 5.79 4.74 -24.79
N TYR A 430 4.97 3.85 -25.35
CA TYR A 430 4.89 2.43 -25.00
C TYR A 430 5.13 1.46 -26.17
N ASN A 431 5.87 1.83 -27.18
CA ASN A 431 6.08 0.98 -28.38
C ASN A 431 7.42 0.21 -28.37
N ASP A 432 8.16 0.17 -27.27
CA ASP A 432 9.40 -0.59 -27.16
C ASP A 432 9.11 -2.03 -26.70
N GLN A 433 9.59 -3.03 -27.48
CA GLN A 433 9.41 -4.44 -27.14
C GLN A 433 10.37 -4.93 -26.05
N LYS A 434 11.42 -4.17 -25.74
CA LYS A 434 12.45 -4.51 -24.76
C LYS A 434 12.32 -3.75 -23.46
N HIS A 435 11.60 -2.65 -23.48
CA HIS A 435 11.45 -1.74 -22.36
C HIS A 435 9.99 -1.32 -22.22
N ASN A 436 9.55 -1.03 -21.01
CA ASN A 436 8.21 -0.49 -20.78
C ASN A 436 8.03 0.90 -21.39
N VAL A 437 9.09 1.65 -21.56
CA VAL A 437 9.03 3.06 -21.98
C VAL A 437 10.00 3.33 -23.12
N ASN A 438 9.52 3.99 -24.17
CA ASN A 438 10.36 4.47 -25.25
C ASN A 438 11.26 5.62 -24.77
N MET A 439 12.57 5.40 -24.72
CA MET A 439 13.54 6.42 -24.31
C MET A 439 13.92 7.37 -25.46
N GLN A 440 13.64 7.01 -26.70
CA GLN A 440 13.97 7.78 -27.90
C GLN A 440 12.71 8.03 -28.72
N TYR A 441 12.60 9.23 -29.26
CA TYR A 441 11.58 9.62 -30.23
C TYR A 441 12.24 10.42 -31.36
N ASN A 442 12.11 9.96 -32.60
CA ASN A 442 12.74 10.57 -33.79
C ASN A 442 14.24 10.84 -33.61
N GLY A 443 14.98 9.95 -32.89
CA GLY A 443 16.42 10.07 -32.65
C GLY A 443 16.82 11.05 -31.53
N MET A 444 15.86 11.63 -30.84
CA MET A 444 16.06 12.51 -29.68
C MET A 444 15.57 11.84 -28.39
N GLU A 445 15.91 12.43 -27.26
CA GLU A 445 15.33 12.03 -25.98
C GLU A 445 13.79 12.19 -26.03
N ASN A 446 13.09 11.13 -25.69
CA ASN A 446 11.62 11.13 -25.73
C ASN A 446 11.02 11.99 -24.62
N GLN A 447 10.51 13.15 -24.95
CA GLN A 447 9.83 14.04 -23.99
C GLN A 447 8.40 13.61 -23.70
N PHE A 448 7.76 12.82 -24.56
CA PHE A 448 6.38 12.34 -24.36
C PHE A 448 6.24 11.39 -23.17
N ARG A 449 7.32 10.67 -22.79
CA ARG A 449 7.33 9.74 -21.68
C ARG A 449 6.99 10.35 -20.31
N TYR A 450 7.03 11.67 -20.18
CA TYR A 450 6.67 12.36 -18.95
C TYR A 450 5.16 12.51 -18.74
N PHE A 451 4.35 12.26 -19.79
CA PHE A 451 2.92 12.52 -19.84
C PHE A 451 2.16 11.20 -20.06
N TYR A 452 2.04 10.42 -19.03
CA TYR A 452 1.37 9.12 -19.02
C TYR A 452 0.04 9.19 -18.29
N PRO A 453 -0.90 8.24 -18.51
CA PRO A 453 -2.14 8.17 -17.77
C PRO A 453 -1.88 8.12 -16.26
N SER A 454 -2.39 9.10 -15.53
CA SER A 454 -2.18 9.25 -14.09
C SER A 454 -3.30 8.58 -13.32
N LEU A 455 -2.98 7.60 -12.47
CA LEU A 455 -3.99 6.95 -11.62
C LEU A 455 -4.65 8.00 -10.72
N ASN A 456 -5.99 8.06 -10.74
CA ASN A 456 -6.77 9.08 -10.03
C ASN A 456 -7.55 8.56 -8.81
N LYS A 457 -7.48 7.27 -8.51
CA LYS A 457 -8.21 6.64 -7.38
C LYS A 457 -7.97 7.32 -6.03
N HIS A 458 -6.81 7.94 -5.85
CA HIS A 458 -6.42 8.62 -4.62
C HIS A 458 -6.52 10.14 -4.70
N ASN A 459 -6.94 10.68 -5.85
CA ASN A 459 -7.03 12.11 -6.07
C ASN A 459 -8.04 12.78 -5.14
N SER A 460 -7.74 14.03 -4.79
CA SER A 460 -8.63 14.90 -4.05
C SER A 460 -8.54 16.33 -4.59
N SER A 461 -9.66 17.00 -4.69
CA SER A 461 -9.73 18.45 -4.93
C SER A 461 -9.21 19.25 -3.73
N ASN A 462 -9.22 18.65 -2.53
CA ASN A 462 -8.76 19.24 -1.29
C ASN A 462 -7.41 18.66 -0.88
N TYR A 463 -6.33 19.34 -1.22
CA TYR A 463 -4.98 18.98 -0.83
C TYR A 463 -4.30 20.05 0.00
N TYR A 464 -3.34 19.63 0.81
CA TYR A 464 -2.52 20.53 1.61
C TYR A 464 -1.25 20.92 0.86
N VAL A 465 -0.74 22.09 1.17
CA VAL A 465 0.44 22.67 0.54
C VAL A 465 1.55 22.83 1.56
N ALA A 466 2.71 22.26 1.30
CA ALA A 466 3.88 22.46 2.15
C ALA A 466 4.37 23.92 2.05
N ASN A 467 4.36 24.65 3.17
CA ASN A 467 4.67 26.09 3.24
C ASN A 467 6.04 26.45 2.64
N ALA A 468 7.07 25.62 2.87
CA ALA A 468 8.43 25.94 2.45
C ALA A 468 8.65 25.85 0.92
N PHE A 469 7.90 25.00 0.23
CA PHE A 469 8.12 24.67 -1.18
C PHE A 469 6.88 24.89 -2.05
N LYS A 470 5.77 25.31 -1.47
CA LYS A 470 4.47 25.45 -2.16
C LYS A 470 4.16 24.26 -3.06
N LYS A 471 4.51 23.05 -2.61
CA LYS A 471 4.19 21.82 -3.32
C LYS A 471 3.06 21.08 -2.63
N ARG A 472 2.33 20.28 -3.37
CA ARG A 472 1.32 19.36 -2.85
C ARG A 472 1.94 18.50 -1.74
N ASN A 473 1.24 18.34 -0.63
CA ASN A 473 1.70 17.60 0.54
C ASN A 473 0.67 16.58 1.02
N GLY A 474 -0.15 16.07 0.12
CA GLY A 474 -1.19 15.11 0.41
C GLY A 474 -2.56 15.71 0.70
N ASN A 475 -3.52 14.87 1.02
CA ASN A 475 -4.92 15.20 1.22
C ASN A 475 -5.50 14.47 2.45
N LEU A 476 -6.80 14.61 2.72
CA LEU A 476 -7.49 13.94 3.84
C LEU A 476 -8.33 12.74 3.40
N ASN A 477 -8.30 12.35 2.14
CA ASN A 477 -9.07 11.19 1.69
C ASN A 477 -8.62 9.94 2.44
N ALA A 478 -9.58 9.16 2.91
CA ALA A 478 -9.30 7.89 3.53
C ALA A 478 -8.64 6.94 2.54
N THR A 479 -7.69 6.16 3.01
CA THR A 479 -7.07 5.06 2.26
C THR A 479 -7.90 3.80 2.49
N PHE A 480 -8.35 3.16 1.41
CA PHE A 480 -9.08 1.90 1.48
C PHE A 480 -8.08 0.76 1.65
N MET A 481 -8.24 -0.01 2.72
CA MET A 481 -7.36 -1.13 3.04
C MET A 481 -7.84 -2.43 2.40
N MET A 482 -9.13 -2.53 2.17
CA MET A 482 -9.80 -3.62 1.50
C MET A 482 -11.22 -3.19 1.11
N ARG A 483 -11.71 -3.65 -0.01
CA ARG A 483 -13.09 -3.39 -0.47
C ARG A 483 -13.75 -4.64 -1.05
N MET A 484 -15.07 -4.57 -1.24
CA MET A 484 -15.89 -5.73 -1.61
C MET A 484 -15.44 -6.40 -2.91
N ALA A 485 -14.97 -5.63 -3.91
CA ALA A 485 -14.46 -6.22 -5.15
C ALA A 485 -13.29 -7.18 -4.93
N GLU A 486 -12.39 -6.90 -3.97
CA GLU A 486 -11.30 -7.83 -3.62
C GLU A 486 -11.86 -9.15 -3.06
N VAL A 487 -12.95 -9.12 -2.30
CA VAL A 487 -13.58 -10.33 -1.74
C VAL A 487 -14.09 -11.26 -2.86
N TYR A 488 -14.71 -10.69 -3.89
CA TYR A 488 -15.13 -11.48 -5.07
C TYR A 488 -13.93 -12.14 -5.75
N LEU A 489 -12.80 -11.43 -5.87
CA LEU A 489 -11.61 -11.96 -6.53
C LEU A 489 -10.86 -12.98 -5.65
N ILE A 490 -10.93 -12.86 -4.32
CA ILE A 490 -10.49 -13.92 -3.38
C ILE A 490 -11.33 -15.18 -3.57
N ALA A 491 -12.66 -15.04 -3.64
CA ALA A 491 -13.55 -16.18 -3.88
C ALA A 491 -13.24 -16.87 -5.22
N ALA A 492 -12.99 -16.09 -6.27
CA ALA A 492 -12.64 -16.63 -7.59
C ALA A 492 -11.33 -17.44 -7.55
N GLU A 493 -10.29 -16.91 -6.91
CA GLU A 493 -9.00 -17.59 -6.83
C GLU A 493 -9.07 -18.87 -5.96
N ALA A 494 -9.72 -18.78 -4.79
CA ALA A 494 -9.92 -19.94 -3.93
C ALA A 494 -10.73 -21.04 -4.63
N ASP A 495 -11.77 -20.69 -5.41
CA ASP A 495 -12.56 -21.63 -6.20
C ASP A 495 -11.71 -22.34 -7.28
N ILE A 496 -10.73 -21.65 -7.87
CA ILE A 496 -9.80 -22.28 -8.82
C ILE A 496 -8.99 -23.39 -8.15
N TYR A 497 -8.46 -23.12 -6.96
CA TYR A 497 -7.64 -24.10 -6.24
C TYR A 497 -8.44 -25.28 -5.67
N ILE A 498 -9.70 -25.06 -5.30
CA ILE A 498 -10.55 -26.09 -4.66
C ILE A 498 -11.38 -26.85 -5.69
N ASN A 499 -12.02 -26.12 -6.62
CA ASN A 499 -13.07 -26.63 -7.50
C ASN A 499 -12.68 -26.59 -8.99
N GLY A 500 -11.41 -26.31 -9.31
CA GLY A 500 -10.93 -26.15 -10.69
C GLY A 500 -11.55 -24.95 -11.41
N GLY A 501 -12.04 -23.96 -10.67
CA GLY A 501 -12.58 -22.72 -11.22
C GLY A 501 -14.04 -22.79 -11.69
N ALA A 502 -14.81 -23.80 -11.24
CA ALA A 502 -16.19 -24.02 -11.67
C ALA A 502 -17.11 -22.79 -11.49
N ASN A 503 -16.89 -21.99 -10.44
CA ASN A 503 -17.67 -20.78 -10.14
C ASN A 503 -16.83 -19.49 -10.30
N ALA A 504 -15.53 -19.60 -10.51
CA ALA A 504 -14.60 -18.48 -10.50
C ALA A 504 -14.97 -17.40 -11.51
N MET A 505 -15.37 -17.79 -12.74
CA MET A 505 -15.80 -16.85 -13.78
C MET A 505 -17.04 -16.05 -13.35
N GLY A 506 -17.95 -16.67 -12.58
CA GLY A 506 -19.13 -15.98 -12.03
C GLY A 506 -18.73 -14.82 -11.09
N TYR A 507 -17.77 -15.05 -10.19
CA TYR A 507 -17.27 -14.01 -9.29
C TYR A 507 -16.55 -12.89 -10.06
N ILE A 508 -15.69 -13.23 -11.02
CA ILE A 508 -14.99 -12.26 -11.88
C ILE A 508 -16.01 -11.40 -12.64
N ASN A 509 -17.01 -12.03 -13.26
CA ASN A 509 -18.00 -11.31 -14.06
C ASN A 509 -18.94 -10.43 -13.23
N LYS A 510 -19.10 -10.67 -11.94
CA LYS A 510 -19.79 -9.72 -11.04
C LYS A 510 -19.02 -8.41 -10.92
N VAL A 511 -17.70 -8.47 -10.74
CA VAL A 511 -16.84 -7.28 -10.69
C VAL A 511 -16.89 -6.54 -12.04
N ARG A 512 -16.76 -7.27 -13.14
CA ARG A 512 -16.80 -6.71 -14.49
C ARG A 512 -18.14 -6.06 -14.83
N ALA A 513 -19.25 -6.73 -14.52
CA ALA A 513 -20.60 -6.21 -14.78
C ALA A 513 -20.86 -4.89 -14.03
N ARG A 514 -20.40 -4.76 -12.77
CA ARG A 514 -20.49 -3.54 -11.99
C ARG A 514 -19.75 -2.37 -12.69
N ALA A 515 -18.63 -2.67 -13.32
CA ALA A 515 -17.82 -1.69 -14.05
C ALA A 515 -18.29 -1.43 -15.49
N GLY A 516 -19.36 -2.05 -15.93
CA GLY A 516 -19.85 -1.96 -17.33
C GLY A 516 -18.94 -2.66 -18.35
N ALA A 517 -17.95 -3.45 -17.87
CA ALA A 517 -17.06 -4.21 -18.72
C ALA A 517 -17.72 -5.49 -19.24
N LYS A 518 -17.30 -5.95 -20.42
CA LYS A 518 -17.82 -7.17 -21.03
C LYS A 518 -17.49 -8.40 -20.20
N ALA A 519 -18.42 -9.31 -20.09
CA ALA A 519 -18.23 -10.58 -19.41
C ALA A 519 -17.16 -11.42 -20.13
N LEU A 520 -16.27 -12.03 -19.36
CA LEU A 520 -15.34 -13.03 -19.86
C LEU A 520 -16.05 -14.38 -19.98
N THR A 521 -15.56 -15.22 -20.91
CA THR A 521 -16.10 -16.57 -21.18
C THR A 521 -15.05 -17.65 -20.97
N GLY A 522 -15.45 -18.90 -20.93
CA GLY A 522 -14.55 -20.03 -20.74
C GLY A 522 -14.25 -20.33 -19.26
N THR A 523 -13.16 -21.05 -19.01
CA THR A 523 -12.73 -21.45 -17.66
C THR A 523 -11.73 -20.44 -17.12
N ALA A 524 -11.99 -19.91 -15.95
CA ALA A 524 -11.09 -18.99 -15.27
C ALA A 524 -9.82 -19.72 -14.79
N THR A 525 -8.69 -19.07 -14.96
CA THR A 525 -7.38 -19.51 -14.47
C THR A 525 -6.85 -18.51 -13.42
N VAL A 526 -5.78 -18.86 -12.72
CA VAL A 526 -5.09 -17.93 -11.83
C VAL A 526 -4.68 -16.65 -12.58
N ARG A 527 -4.21 -16.77 -13.84
CA ARG A 527 -3.88 -15.63 -14.68
C ARG A 527 -5.10 -14.74 -14.93
N THR A 528 -6.27 -15.33 -15.21
CA THR A 528 -7.53 -14.58 -15.39
C THR A 528 -7.87 -13.75 -14.15
N VAL A 529 -7.68 -14.32 -12.95
CA VAL A 529 -7.90 -13.59 -11.69
C VAL A 529 -6.86 -12.48 -11.51
N LEU A 530 -5.58 -12.76 -11.77
CA LEU A 530 -4.52 -11.76 -11.66
C LEU A 530 -4.73 -10.58 -12.60
N ASP A 531 -5.13 -10.85 -13.83
CA ASP A 531 -5.42 -9.81 -14.82
C ASP A 531 -6.63 -8.96 -14.38
N GLU A 532 -7.68 -9.59 -13.83
CA GLU A 532 -8.81 -8.83 -13.29
C GLU A 532 -8.45 -8.05 -12.03
N ARG A 533 -7.63 -8.60 -11.14
CA ARG A 533 -7.09 -7.87 -9.99
C ARG A 533 -6.24 -6.67 -10.45
N GLY A 534 -5.47 -6.80 -11.52
CA GLY A 534 -4.72 -5.70 -12.12
C GLY A 534 -5.63 -4.56 -12.58
N ARG A 535 -6.73 -4.86 -13.31
CA ARG A 535 -7.70 -3.84 -13.75
C ARG A 535 -8.43 -3.18 -12.57
N GLU A 536 -8.92 -4.01 -11.67
CA GLU A 536 -9.80 -3.56 -10.58
C GLU A 536 -9.05 -2.92 -9.42
N LEU A 537 -7.89 -3.46 -9.04
CA LEU A 537 -7.20 -3.15 -7.78
C LEU A 537 -5.83 -2.46 -7.96
N CYS A 538 -5.44 -2.03 -9.18
CA CYS A 538 -4.18 -1.32 -9.38
C CYS A 538 -4.07 -0.12 -8.43
N GLY A 539 -2.93 0.03 -7.78
CA GLY A 539 -2.66 1.07 -6.80
C GLY A 539 -3.34 0.89 -5.44
N GLU A 540 -3.91 -0.28 -5.15
CA GLU A 540 -4.61 -0.58 -3.88
C GLU A 540 -3.80 -1.55 -2.99
N TYR A 541 -2.48 -1.54 -3.08
CA TYR A 541 -1.51 -2.15 -2.14
C TYR A 541 -1.53 -3.68 -2.07
N CYS A 542 -1.97 -4.37 -3.10
CA CYS A 542 -2.10 -5.82 -3.06
C CYS A 542 -1.23 -6.56 -4.08
N ARG A 543 -0.73 -5.88 -5.12
CA ARG A 543 -0.15 -6.56 -6.28
C ARG A 543 1.09 -7.39 -5.96
N PHE A 544 2.00 -6.88 -5.14
CA PHE A 544 3.20 -7.62 -4.74
C PHE A 544 2.84 -8.94 -4.04
N TYR A 545 1.85 -8.94 -3.16
CA TYR A 545 1.37 -10.13 -2.46
C TYR A 545 0.68 -11.13 -3.40
N ASP A 546 -0.06 -10.63 -4.39
CA ASP A 546 -0.69 -11.47 -5.40
C ASP A 546 0.34 -12.22 -6.25
N LEU A 547 1.39 -11.53 -6.71
CA LEU A 547 2.47 -12.13 -7.50
C LEU A 547 3.27 -13.16 -6.70
N LYS A 548 3.50 -12.92 -5.42
CA LYS A 548 4.14 -13.89 -4.53
C LYS A 548 3.29 -15.13 -4.36
N ARG A 549 2.03 -14.98 -3.91
CA ARG A 549 1.11 -16.09 -3.65
C ARG A 549 0.92 -16.99 -4.85
N THR A 550 0.78 -16.41 -6.02
CA THR A 550 0.56 -17.14 -7.28
C THR A 550 1.84 -17.70 -7.89
N GLY A 551 2.99 -17.45 -7.27
CA GLY A 551 4.29 -17.95 -7.70
C GLY A 551 4.91 -17.22 -8.90
N MET A 552 4.39 -16.03 -9.27
CA MET A 552 4.92 -15.27 -10.40
C MET A 552 6.36 -14.77 -10.17
N PHE A 553 6.79 -14.65 -8.92
CA PHE A 553 8.18 -14.37 -8.56
C PHE A 553 9.09 -15.61 -8.48
N LYS A 554 8.61 -16.80 -8.86
CA LYS A 554 9.45 -18.01 -8.85
C LYS A 554 10.31 -18.16 -10.12
N SER A 555 9.95 -17.49 -11.21
CA SER A 555 10.71 -17.46 -12.46
C SER A 555 10.60 -16.11 -13.16
N SER A 556 11.57 -15.78 -14.03
CA SER A 556 11.56 -14.54 -14.81
C SER A 556 10.50 -14.52 -15.92
N ASN A 557 10.00 -15.68 -16.39
CA ASN A 557 9.14 -15.77 -17.57
C ASN A 557 7.92 -14.85 -17.53
N TYR A 558 7.28 -14.76 -16.37
CA TYR A 558 6.14 -13.87 -16.20
C TYR A 558 6.53 -12.40 -16.36
N LEU A 559 7.64 -12.00 -15.74
CA LEU A 559 8.14 -10.62 -15.81
C LEU A 559 8.70 -10.29 -17.20
N GLU A 560 9.30 -11.25 -17.90
CA GLU A 560 9.75 -11.06 -19.29
C GLU A 560 8.59 -10.67 -20.21
N GLU A 561 7.38 -11.23 -19.97
CA GLU A 561 6.16 -10.88 -20.69
C GLU A 561 5.56 -9.54 -20.21
N THR A 562 5.51 -9.30 -18.92
CA THR A 562 4.71 -8.24 -18.33
C THR A 562 5.49 -6.98 -17.97
N HIS A 563 6.77 -7.12 -17.62
CA HIS A 563 7.64 -6.02 -17.22
C HIS A 563 9.12 -6.27 -17.62
N PRO A 564 9.47 -6.14 -18.91
CA PRO A 564 10.78 -6.51 -19.43
C PRO A 564 11.96 -5.78 -18.74
N ASP A 565 11.77 -4.54 -18.30
CA ASP A 565 12.81 -3.81 -17.55
C ASP A 565 13.09 -4.45 -16.18
N LEU A 566 12.06 -4.89 -15.48
CA LEU A 566 12.20 -5.56 -14.20
C LEU A 566 12.80 -6.96 -14.34
N ALA A 567 12.42 -7.67 -15.41
CA ALA A 567 12.90 -9.02 -15.70
C ALA A 567 14.44 -9.10 -15.84
N GLN A 568 15.09 -8.03 -16.34
CA GLN A 568 16.55 -7.96 -16.46
C GLN A 568 17.27 -8.05 -15.12
N PHE A 569 16.62 -7.66 -14.04
CA PHE A 569 17.16 -7.64 -12.68
C PHE A 569 16.55 -8.74 -11.80
N PHE A 570 15.81 -9.66 -12.42
CA PHE A 570 15.10 -10.71 -11.69
C PHE A 570 16.04 -11.53 -10.80
N ASN A 571 15.65 -11.62 -9.53
CA ASN A 571 16.26 -12.50 -8.56
C ASN A 571 15.14 -13.07 -7.66
N PRO A 572 14.93 -14.40 -7.64
CA PRO A 572 13.84 -14.99 -6.85
C PRO A 572 13.94 -14.70 -5.34
N ASN A 573 15.13 -14.38 -4.83
CA ASN A 573 15.30 -13.97 -3.43
C ASN A 573 14.59 -12.64 -3.11
N TYR A 574 14.36 -11.78 -4.11
CA TYR A 574 13.70 -10.49 -3.93
C TYR A 574 12.19 -10.59 -3.73
N ALA A 575 11.60 -11.79 -3.81
CA ALA A 575 10.27 -12.05 -3.28
C ALA A 575 10.17 -11.84 -1.76
N LEU A 576 11.32 -11.82 -1.07
CA LEU A 576 11.43 -11.36 0.33
C LEU A 576 12.31 -10.12 0.39
N ARG A 577 11.97 -9.19 1.25
CA ARG A 577 12.74 -7.97 1.46
C ARG A 577 13.87 -8.20 2.50
N PRO A 578 14.94 -7.40 2.44
CA PRO A 578 16.00 -7.51 3.45
C PRO A 578 15.50 -7.13 4.84
N ILE A 579 15.88 -7.92 5.83
CA ILE A 579 15.69 -7.59 7.24
C ILE A 579 16.52 -6.35 7.57
N SER A 580 15.99 -5.47 8.40
CA SER A 580 16.66 -4.23 8.81
C SER A 580 18.06 -4.49 9.36
N THR A 581 19.09 -3.83 8.77
CA THR A 581 20.46 -3.94 9.27
C THR A 581 20.66 -3.29 10.64
N THR A 582 19.84 -2.31 10.98
CA THR A 582 19.86 -1.72 12.33
C THR A 582 19.41 -2.74 13.38
N PHE A 583 18.43 -3.59 13.06
CA PHE A 583 18.03 -4.69 13.93
C PHE A 583 19.08 -5.81 13.94
N THR A 584 19.50 -6.32 12.79
CA THR A 584 20.46 -7.45 12.73
C THR A 584 21.81 -7.12 13.37
N ALA A 585 22.21 -5.85 13.40
CA ALA A 585 23.41 -5.38 14.11
C ALA A 585 23.30 -5.41 15.64
N THR A 586 22.10 -5.49 16.21
CA THR A 586 21.85 -5.50 17.66
C THR A 586 21.75 -6.91 18.27
N ILE A 587 21.65 -7.93 17.43
CA ILE A 587 21.49 -9.32 17.85
C ILE A 587 22.74 -10.15 17.51
N SER A 588 22.99 -11.19 18.30
CA SER A 588 24.22 -12.00 18.18
C SER A 588 24.20 -12.93 16.96
N ASN A 589 23.03 -13.29 16.43
CA ASN A 589 22.80 -14.15 15.28
C ASN A 589 22.33 -13.36 14.04
N GLY A 590 22.70 -12.09 13.92
CA GLY A 590 22.18 -11.19 12.88
C GLY A 590 22.44 -11.64 11.44
N ALA A 591 23.58 -12.28 11.17
CA ALA A 591 23.90 -12.79 9.83
C ALA A 591 22.98 -13.98 9.44
N GLU A 592 22.67 -14.87 10.39
CA GLU A 592 21.77 -16.01 10.16
C GLU A 592 20.29 -15.56 10.12
N TYR A 593 19.99 -14.44 10.76
CA TYR A 593 18.64 -13.88 10.77
C TYR A 593 18.27 -13.19 9.44
N GLN A 594 19.25 -12.79 8.62
CA GLN A 594 19.01 -12.11 7.34
C GLN A 594 18.42 -13.05 6.28
N ASN A 595 17.64 -12.50 5.36
CA ASN A 595 17.12 -13.24 4.22
C ASN A 595 18.24 -13.57 3.21
N PRO A 596 18.16 -14.72 2.51
CA PRO A 596 19.13 -15.08 1.48
C PRO A 596 19.22 -14.02 0.37
N GLY A 597 20.45 -13.70 -0.02
CA GLY A 597 20.70 -12.71 -1.09
C GLY A 597 21.02 -11.30 -0.60
N TYR A 598 21.05 -11.09 0.73
CA TYR A 598 21.32 -9.79 1.33
C TYR A 598 22.46 -9.83 2.33
#